data_a2e3d34563574a9013eefa8f2d9a4b05
#
_entry.id   a2e3d34563574a9013eefa8f2d9a4b05
#
_cell.length_a   1.000
_cell.length_b   1.000
_cell.length_c   1.000
_cell.angle_alpha   90.00
_cell.angle_beta   90.00
_cell.angle_gamma   90.00
#
_symmetry.space_group_name_H-M   'P 1'
#
loop_
_entity.id
_entity.type
_entity.pdbx_description
1 polymer ?
#
loop_
_entity_poly.entity_id
_entity_poly.type
_entity_poly.pdbx_seq_one_letter_code
_entity_poly.pdbx_strand_id
1 'polypeptide(L)'
;MFLQSNTIKRICVFCGSNHGARSAYTDAAQQLGKALVSHEIGLVYGGGSIGLMTVVADAVLEEKGEVVGVIPHALSSKEFAHYGLTELHLVSSMHERKAMMAELSGAFIAMPGGFGTLDEFFEIVTWAQLGLHTKPIGLLNVGGYFDLLMKFVDYMQQERFISTEHRQLIITSHNPEELLSALIRYKPSQQIPKVIDWKET
;
A
#
# COMPACT_ATOMS: atom_id res chain seq x y z
N MET A 1 -20.49 -12.05 -22.24
CA MET A 1 -19.24 -12.20 -21.48
C MET A 1 -19.03 -10.88 -20.75
N PHE A 2 -19.54 -10.78 -19.53
CA PHE A 2 -19.46 -9.56 -18.72
C PHE A 2 -18.01 -9.41 -18.26
N LEU A 3 -17.34 -8.36 -18.71
CA LEU A 3 -16.09 -7.89 -18.14
C LEU A 3 -16.40 -7.57 -16.66
N GLN A 4 -15.94 -8.40 -15.73
CA GLN A 4 -15.92 -8.03 -14.33
C GLN A 4 -15.00 -6.79 -14.26
N SER A 5 -15.60 -5.62 -14.08
CA SER A 5 -14.87 -4.43 -13.65
C SER A 5 -14.30 -4.81 -12.28
N ASN A 6 -12.99 -4.99 -12.23
CA ASN A 6 -12.28 -5.24 -10.96
C ASN A 6 -12.28 -3.91 -10.20
N THR A 7 -13.43 -3.60 -9.58
CA THR A 7 -13.62 -2.35 -8.85
C THR A 7 -12.82 -2.47 -7.55
N ILE A 8 -11.78 -1.69 -7.40
CA ILE A 8 -10.99 -1.60 -6.17
C ILE A 8 -11.90 -1.00 -5.09
N LYS A 9 -12.28 -1.79 -4.10
CA LYS A 9 -13.13 -1.34 -2.99
C LYS A 9 -12.31 -0.74 -1.85
N ARG A 10 -11.12 -1.26 -1.62
CA ARG A 10 -10.21 -0.83 -0.54
C ARG A 10 -8.77 -0.83 -1.04
N ILE A 11 -7.99 0.12 -0.57
CA ILE A 11 -6.54 0.20 -0.82
C ILE A 11 -5.80 0.10 0.51
N CYS A 12 -4.78 -0.76 0.54
CA CYS A 12 -3.85 -0.81 1.66
C CYS A 12 -2.80 0.30 1.53
N VAL A 13 -2.61 1.08 2.59
CA VAL A 13 -1.59 2.13 2.64
C VAL A 13 -0.53 1.79 3.69
N PHE A 14 0.71 1.65 3.23
CA PHE A 14 1.91 1.52 4.05
C PHE A 14 2.57 2.88 4.18
N CYS A 15 2.82 3.37 5.38
CA CYS A 15 3.42 4.68 5.60
C CYS A 15 4.16 4.75 6.94
N GLY A 16 4.90 5.84 7.15
CA GLY A 16 5.70 6.04 8.36
C GLY A 16 4.89 6.16 9.64
N SER A 17 5.38 5.55 10.72
CA SER A 17 4.93 5.78 12.10
C SER A 17 5.43 7.14 12.66
N ASN A 18 6.11 7.94 11.86
CA ASN A 18 6.53 9.31 12.12
C ASN A 18 6.09 10.20 10.96
N HIS A 19 5.98 11.52 11.20
CA HIS A 19 5.59 12.50 10.17
C HIS A 19 6.71 12.78 9.15
N GLY A 20 7.97 12.43 9.47
CA GLY A 20 9.13 12.83 8.70
C GLY A 20 9.50 14.31 8.91
N ALA A 21 10.54 14.77 8.21
CA ALA A 21 11.10 16.10 8.39
C ALA A 21 10.41 17.22 7.60
N ARG A 22 9.54 16.86 6.62
CA ARG A 22 8.90 17.82 5.71
C ARG A 22 7.39 17.76 5.87
N SER A 23 6.73 18.94 5.95
CA SER A 23 5.26 19.02 5.98
C SER A 23 4.60 18.38 4.75
N ALA A 24 5.27 18.41 3.61
CA ALA A 24 4.79 17.80 2.36
C ALA A 24 4.37 16.32 2.52
N TYR A 25 4.95 15.57 3.45
CA TYR A 25 4.55 14.18 3.71
C TYR A 25 3.18 14.11 4.39
N THR A 26 2.94 14.99 5.37
CA THR A 26 1.64 15.13 6.05
C THR A 26 0.58 15.63 5.07
N ASP A 27 0.92 16.66 4.27
CA ASP A 27 0.01 17.21 3.27
C ASP A 27 -0.41 16.16 2.23
N ALA A 28 0.55 15.35 1.78
CA ALA A 28 0.27 14.25 0.84
C ALA A 28 -0.58 13.12 1.46
N ALA A 29 -0.40 12.83 2.76
CA ALA A 29 -1.22 11.84 3.46
C ALA A 29 -2.67 12.31 3.58
N GLN A 30 -2.90 13.59 3.92
CA GLN A 30 -4.23 14.19 3.94
C GLN A 30 -4.88 14.18 2.54
N GLN A 31 -4.13 14.57 1.51
CA GLN A 31 -4.62 14.56 0.13
C GLN A 31 -4.97 13.14 -0.34
N LEU A 32 -4.15 12.14 0.02
CA LEU A 32 -4.43 10.74 -0.31
C LEU A 32 -5.72 10.27 0.38
N GLY A 33 -5.92 10.57 1.67
CA GLY A 33 -7.14 10.22 2.40
C GLY A 33 -8.39 10.80 1.74
N LYS A 34 -8.38 12.08 1.40
CA LYS A 34 -9.48 12.75 0.68
C LYS A 34 -9.73 12.16 -0.71
N ALA A 35 -8.67 11.88 -1.45
CA ALA A 35 -8.75 11.28 -2.77
C ALA A 35 -9.34 9.86 -2.71
N LEU A 36 -9.00 9.04 -1.73
CA LEU A 36 -9.61 7.73 -1.52
C LEU A 36 -11.14 7.84 -1.37
N VAL A 37 -11.61 8.75 -0.51
CA VAL A 37 -13.05 8.95 -0.30
C VAL A 37 -13.76 9.47 -1.53
N SER A 38 -13.15 10.41 -2.28
CA SER A 38 -13.73 10.94 -3.52
C SER A 38 -13.92 9.87 -4.61
N HIS A 39 -13.14 8.79 -4.56
CA HIS A 39 -13.25 7.62 -5.44
C HIS A 39 -14.08 6.48 -4.82
N GLU A 40 -14.74 6.70 -3.67
CA GLU A 40 -15.50 5.67 -2.94
C GLU A 40 -14.65 4.44 -2.57
N ILE A 41 -13.37 4.65 -2.25
CA ILE A 41 -12.40 3.61 -1.89
C ILE A 41 -12.10 3.69 -0.40
N GLY A 42 -12.28 2.57 0.32
CA GLY A 42 -11.91 2.43 1.72
C GLY A 42 -10.40 2.30 1.92
N LEU A 43 -9.94 2.72 3.10
CA LEU A 43 -8.56 2.59 3.55
C LEU A 43 -8.37 1.31 4.38
N VAL A 44 -7.35 0.52 4.05
CA VAL A 44 -6.79 -0.51 4.95
C VAL A 44 -5.40 -0.07 5.36
N TYR A 45 -5.07 -0.17 6.66
CA TYR A 45 -3.75 0.24 7.14
C TYR A 45 -3.35 -0.46 8.45
N GLY A 46 -2.21 -0.13 8.99
CA GLY A 46 -1.65 -0.78 10.16
C GLY A 46 -2.33 -0.52 11.51
N GLY A 47 -3.48 0.16 11.55
CA GLY A 47 -4.27 0.36 12.76
C GLY A 47 -3.65 1.29 13.82
N GLY A 48 -2.52 1.91 13.53
CA GLY A 48 -1.81 2.77 14.49
C GLY A 48 -2.31 4.22 14.52
N SER A 49 -2.18 4.86 15.69
CA SER A 49 -2.58 6.25 15.95
C SER A 49 -1.38 7.22 15.96
N ILE A 50 -0.33 6.95 15.19
CA ILE A 50 0.91 7.74 15.18
C ILE A 50 1.39 8.06 13.76
N GLY A 51 2.08 9.19 13.60
CA GLY A 51 2.75 9.61 12.38
C GLY A 51 1.81 9.75 11.19
N LEU A 52 2.29 9.39 9.99
CA LEU A 52 1.49 9.46 8.77
C LEU A 52 0.31 8.48 8.77
N MET A 53 0.38 7.40 9.57
CA MET A 53 -0.72 6.45 9.73
C MET A 53 -1.98 7.13 10.27
N THR A 54 -1.86 7.91 11.35
CA THR A 54 -2.97 8.71 11.87
C THR A 54 -3.47 9.71 10.84
N VAL A 55 -2.56 10.44 10.21
CA VAL A 55 -2.93 11.51 9.26
C VAL A 55 -3.80 10.99 8.12
N VAL A 56 -3.42 9.87 7.50
CA VAL A 56 -4.20 9.31 6.39
C VAL A 56 -5.54 8.74 6.88
N ALA A 57 -5.56 8.11 8.05
CA ALA A 57 -6.79 7.54 8.62
C ALA A 57 -7.78 8.64 9.00
N ASP A 58 -7.33 9.68 9.71
CA ASP A 58 -8.15 10.83 10.09
C ASP A 58 -8.72 11.55 8.86
N ALA A 59 -7.90 11.76 7.83
CA ALA A 59 -8.36 12.41 6.60
C ALA A 59 -9.48 11.61 5.87
N VAL A 60 -9.46 10.28 5.95
CA VAL A 60 -10.55 9.44 5.44
C VAL A 60 -11.79 9.53 6.31
N LEU A 61 -11.62 9.48 7.64
CA LEU A 61 -12.73 9.55 8.62
C LEU A 61 -13.43 10.91 8.61
N GLU A 62 -12.69 12.02 8.50
CA GLU A 62 -13.23 13.38 8.38
C GLU A 62 -14.18 13.52 7.18
N GLU A 63 -13.86 12.87 6.07
CA GLU A 63 -14.69 12.80 4.86
C GLU A 63 -15.74 11.66 4.92
N LYS A 64 -15.92 11.02 6.10
CA LYS A 64 -16.87 9.91 6.34
C LYS A 64 -16.59 8.65 5.50
N GLY A 65 -15.35 8.44 5.12
CA GLY A 65 -14.90 7.24 4.42
C GLY A 65 -14.71 6.04 5.37
N GLU A 66 -14.55 4.87 4.78
CA GLU A 66 -14.30 3.61 5.50
C GLU A 66 -12.82 3.48 5.83
N VAL A 67 -12.49 3.17 7.10
CA VAL A 67 -11.14 2.88 7.56
C VAL A 67 -11.09 1.57 8.32
N VAL A 68 -10.28 0.63 7.83
CA VAL A 68 -10.02 -0.67 8.44
C VAL A 68 -8.58 -0.73 8.94
N GLY A 69 -8.41 -0.89 10.23
CA GLY A 69 -7.11 -1.06 10.88
C GLY A 69 -6.81 -2.53 11.16
N VAL A 70 -5.56 -2.94 11.00
CA VAL A 70 -5.08 -4.28 11.40
C VAL A 70 -3.85 -4.13 12.28
N ILE A 71 -3.94 -4.56 13.56
CA ILE A 71 -2.88 -4.36 14.54
C ILE A 71 -2.67 -5.61 15.39
N PRO A 72 -1.42 -6.04 15.68
CA PRO A 72 -1.16 -7.12 16.60
C PRO A 72 -1.53 -6.77 18.04
N HIS A 73 -2.04 -7.75 18.80
CA HIS A 73 -2.35 -7.59 20.22
C HIS A 73 -1.19 -6.97 21.03
N ALA A 74 0.05 -7.37 20.73
CA ALA A 74 1.23 -6.84 21.42
C ALA A 74 1.45 -5.33 21.22
N LEU A 75 0.91 -4.73 20.16
CA LEU A 75 0.99 -3.30 19.87
C LEU A 75 -0.28 -2.55 20.28
N SER A 76 -1.44 -3.21 20.33
CA SER A 76 -2.72 -2.57 20.67
C SER A 76 -2.79 -2.10 22.12
N SER A 77 -2.08 -2.78 23.05
CA SER A 77 -2.06 -2.45 24.48
C SER A 77 -1.15 -1.26 24.85
N LYS A 78 -0.39 -0.69 23.90
CA LYS A 78 0.60 0.36 24.12
C LYS A 78 0.14 1.76 23.68
N GLU A 79 -1.16 2.06 23.71
CA GLU A 79 -1.72 3.34 23.26
C GLU A 79 -1.48 3.66 21.77
N PHE A 80 -1.11 2.66 20.98
CA PHE A 80 -0.82 2.86 19.55
C PHE A 80 -2.01 2.52 18.64
N ALA A 81 -3.07 1.90 19.16
CA ALA A 81 -4.24 1.59 18.36
C ALA A 81 -5.14 2.82 18.17
N HIS A 82 -5.65 2.99 16.98
CA HIS A 82 -6.62 4.02 16.66
C HIS A 82 -8.04 3.49 16.89
N TYR A 83 -8.73 3.97 17.93
CA TYR A 83 -10.06 3.45 18.33
C TYR A 83 -11.24 4.10 17.61
N GLY A 84 -11.02 5.14 16.79
CA GLY A 84 -12.09 5.83 16.04
C GLY A 84 -12.36 5.25 14.65
N LEU A 85 -11.83 4.06 14.35
CA LEU A 85 -11.93 3.43 13.04
C LEU A 85 -13.31 2.83 12.76
N THR A 86 -13.64 2.64 11.47
CA THR A 86 -14.81 1.88 11.05
C THR A 86 -14.72 0.44 11.52
N GLU A 87 -13.53 -0.17 11.39
CA GLU A 87 -13.26 -1.53 11.83
C GLU A 87 -11.81 -1.67 12.31
N LEU A 88 -11.57 -2.43 13.39
CA LEU A 88 -10.24 -2.72 13.91
C LEU A 88 -10.08 -4.22 14.14
N HIS A 89 -9.17 -4.85 13.39
CA HIS A 89 -8.81 -6.25 13.56
C HIS A 89 -7.59 -6.39 14.47
N LEU A 90 -7.75 -7.20 15.52
CA LEU A 90 -6.65 -7.60 16.40
C LEU A 90 -6.13 -8.96 15.95
N VAL A 91 -4.83 -9.06 15.70
CA VAL A 91 -4.17 -10.26 15.19
C VAL A 91 -3.07 -10.74 16.13
N SER A 92 -2.63 -12.00 15.98
CA SER A 92 -1.67 -12.62 16.89
C SER A 92 -0.21 -12.33 16.53
N SER A 93 0.09 -11.99 15.26
CA SER A 93 1.46 -11.79 14.77
C SER A 93 1.56 -10.73 13.68
N MET A 94 2.80 -10.28 13.40
CA MET A 94 3.09 -9.40 12.28
C MET A 94 2.84 -10.09 10.92
N HIS A 95 3.02 -11.40 10.81
CA HIS A 95 2.73 -12.15 9.59
C HIS A 95 1.23 -12.19 9.30
N GLU A 96 0.42 -12.49 10.32
CA GLU A 96 -1.03 -12.46 10.21
C GLU A 96 -1.54 -11.06 9.84
N ARG A 97 -0.97 -10.00 10.45
CA ARG A 97 -1.27 -8.61 10.11
C ARG A 97 -1.06 -8.33 8.62
N LYS A 98 0.13 -8.61 8.09
CA LYS A 98 0.46 -8.33 6.70
C LYS A 98 -0.40 -9.15 5.73
N ALA A 99 -0.64 -10.43 6.04
CA ALA A 99 -1.53 -11.29 5.25
C ALA A 99 -2.97 -10.75 5.22
N MET A 100 -3.52 -10.38 6.37
CA MET A 100 -4.89 -9.83 6.46
C MET A 100 -5.02 -8.49 5.75
N MET A 101 -4.05 -7.56 5.92
CA MET A 101 -4.03 -6.29 5.19
C MET A 101 -4.03 -6.51 3.67
N ALA A 102 -3.25 -7.48 3.22
CA ALA A 102 -3.21 -7.84 1.80
C ALA A 102 -4.55 -8.44 1.32
N GLU A 103 -5.17 -9.32 2.08
CA GLU A 103 -6.45 -9.97 1.73
C GLU A 103 -7.59 -8.96 1.61
N LEU A 104 -7.69 -8.03 2.57
CA LEU A 104 -8.74 -7.01 2.63
C LEU A 104 -8.66 -5.96 1.51
N SER A 105 -7.55 -5.91 0.76
CA SER A 105 -7.25 -4.82 -0.18
C SER A 105 -7.24 -5.28 -1.63
N GLY A 106 -7.73 -4.41 -2.53
CA GLY A 106 -7.67 -4.61 -3.99
C GLY A 106 -6.44 -3.97 -4.64
N ALA A 107 -5.72 -3.11 -3.92
CA ALA A 107 -4.50 -2.44 -4.37
C ALA A 107 -3.65 -2.01 -3.17
N PHE A 108 -2.43 -1.58 -3.42
CA PHE A 108 -1.47 -1.16 -2.40
C PHE A 108 -0.83 0.18 -2.75
N ILE A 109 -0.62 1.03 -1.75
CA ILE A 109 0.16 2.27 -1.88
C ILE A 109 1.19 2.31 -0.75
N ALA A 110 2.47 2.53 -1.10
CA ALA A 110 3.48 2.92 -0.12
C ALA A 110 3.73 4.43 -0.20
N MET A 111 3.69 5.08 0.96
CA MET A 111 4.07 6.48 1.18
C MET A 111 5.42 6.55 1.90
N PRO A 112 6.04 7.75 2.02
CA PRO A 112 7.25 7.92 2.81
C PRO A 112 7.16 7.26 4.18
N GLY A 113 8.19 6.50 4.56
CA GLY A 113 8.25 5.76 5.81
C GLY A 113 9.59 5.11 6.04
N GLY A 114 9.71 4.34 7.11
CA GLY A 114 10.94 3.66 7.50
C GLY A 114 11.01 2.20 7.04
N PHE A 115 11.77 1.41 7.81
CA PHE A 115 11.99 -0.01 7.52
C PHE A 115 10.70 -0.83 7.44
N GLY A 116 9.71 -0.57 8.34
CA GLY A 116 8.43 -1.27 8.31
C GLY A 116 7.67 -1.03 7.01
N THR A 117 7.64 0.21 6.53
CA THR A 117 7.01 0.55 5.25
C THR A 117 7.68 -0.14 4.07
N LEU A 118 9.02 -0.21 4.07
CA LEU A 118 9.76 -0.90 3.01
C LEU A 118 9.61 -2.43 3.09
N ASP A 119 9.56 -3.01 4.30
CA ASP A 119 9.30 -4.43 4.52
C ASP A 119 7.92 -4.81 3.94
N GLU A 120 6.87 -4.08 4.31
CA GLU A 120 5.51 -4.28 3.81
C GLU A 120 5.43 -4.10 2.28
N PHE A 121 6.06 -3.06 1.75
CA PHE A 121 6.10 -2.78 0.31
C PHE A 121 6.79 -3.87 -0.49
N PHE A 122 8.01 -4.28 -0.10
CA PHE A 122 8.75 -5.30 -0.84
C PHE A 122 8.16 -6.69 -0.68
N GLU A 123 7.50 -6.99 0.43
CA GLU A 123 6.77 -8.25 0.57
C GLU A 123 5.64 -8.35 -0.48
N ILE A 124 4.81 -7.31 -0.62
CA ILE A 124 3.75 -7.26 -1.62
C ILE A 124 4.29 -7.28 -3.05
N VAL A 125 5.39 -6.58 -3.34
CA VAL A 125 6.07 -6.64 -4.64
C VAL A 125 6.57 -8.05 -4.93
N THR A 126 7.18 -8.71 -3.94
CA THR A 126 7.65 -10.09 -4.06
C THR A 126 6.51 -11.06 -4.30
N TRP A 127 5.37 -10.92 -3.60
CA TRP A 127 4.20 -11.76 -3.82
C TRP A 127 3.62 -11.58 -5.23
N ALA A 128 3.60 -10.36 -5.75
CA ALA A 128 3.21 -10.11 -7.14
C ALA A 128 4.19 -10.74 -8.15
N GLN A 129 5.49 -10.63 -7.90
CA GLN A 129 6.55 -11.26 -8.71
C GLN A 129 6.40 -12.79 -8.73
N LEU A 130 6.04 -13.38 -7.60
CA LEU A 130 5.80 -14.84 -7.48
C LEU A 130 4.44 -15.28 -8.05
N GLY A 131 3.58 -14.34 -8.46
CA GLY A 131 2.25 -14.63 -8.99
C GLY A 131 1.19 -14.97 -7.94
N LEU A 132 1.44 -14.68 -6.67
CA LEU A 132 0.48 -14.88 -5.57
C LEU A 132 -0.69 -13.89 -5.64
N HIS A 133 -0.50 -12.73 -6.26
CA HIS A 133 -1.57 -11.80 -6.59
C HIS A 133 -1.24 -10.99 -7.85
N THR A 134 -2.27 -10.33 -8.41
CA THR A 134 -2.14 -9.43 -9.57
C THR A 134 -2.65 -8.01 -9.26
N LYS A 135 -2.73 -7.67 -7.98
CA LYS A 135 -3.22 -6.37 -7.50
C LYS A 135 -2.20 -5.28 -7.80
N PRO A 136 -2.62 -4.08 -8.25
CA PRO A 136 -1.72 -2.98 -8.55
C PRO A 136 -1.00 -2.45 -7.31
N ILE A 137 0.25 -2.03 -7.48
CA ILE A 137 1.13 -1.56 -6.41
C ILE A 137 1.65 -0.17 -6.76
N GLY A 138 1.31 0.83 -5.95
CA GLY A 138 1.69 2.22 -6.09
C GLY A 138 2.78 2.64 -5.11
N LEU A 139 3.64 3.54 -5.56
CA LEU A 139 4.64 4.22 -4.74
C LEU A 139 4.40 5.73 -4.85
N LEU A 140 3.90 6.35 -3.78
CA LEU A 140 3.68 7.79 -3.72
C LEU A 140 4.98 8.50 -3.37
N ASN A 141 5.68 8.99 -4.39
CA ASN A 141 7.02 9.56 -4.30
C ASN A 141 7.00 11.05 -3.94
N VAL A 142 6.50 11.36 -2.75
CA VAL A 142 6.39 12.75 -2.26
C VAL A 142 7.77 13.41 -2.16
N GLY A 143 7.96 14.50 -2.87
CA GLY A 143 9.20 15.29 -2.82
C GLY A 143 10.46 14.51 -3.20
N GLY A 144 10.34 13.44 -4.00
CA GLY A 144 11.48 12.61 -4.43
C GLY A 144 12.01 11.68 -3.34
N TYR A 145 11.21 11.39 -2.29
CA TYR A 145 11.64 10.56 -1.18
C TYR A 145 12.17 9.18 -1.61
N PHE A 146 11.54 8.58 -2.62
CA PHE A 146 11.90 7.26 -3.13
C PHE A 146 12.82 7.27 -4.35
N ASP A 147 13.36 8.44 -4.77
CA ASP A 147 14.20 8.53 -5.98
C ASP A 147 15.42 7.60 -5.91
N LEU A 148 16.10 7.55 -4.76
CA LEU A 148 17.26 6.67 -4.57
C LEU A 148 16.86 5.20 -4.56
N LEU A 149 15.71 4.88 -3.96
CA LEU A 149 15.17 3.52 -3.97
C LEU A 149 14.86 3.06 -5.40
N MET A 150 14.20 3.91 -6.18
CA MET A 150 13.85 3.57 -7.56
C MET A 150 15.07 3.47 -8.47
N LYS A 151 16.09 4.30 -8.25
CA LYS A 151 17.40 4.14 -8.91
C LYS A 151 18.06 2.79 -8.57
N PHE A 152 17.96 2.36 -7.32
CA PHE A 152 18.47 1.05 -6.92
C PHE A 152 17.66 -0.10 -7.55
N VAL A 153 16.33 0.01 -7.62
CA VAL A 153 15.49 -0.98 -8.32
C VAL A 153 15.81 -1.03 -9.82
N ASP A 154 16.06 0.12 -10.46
CA ASP A 154 16.50 0.16 -11.86
C ASP A 154 17.89 -0.49 -12.03
N TYR A 155 18.79 -0.32 -11.06
CA TYR A 155 20.08 -1.00 -11.04
C TYR A 155 19.94 -2.52 -10.86
N MET A 156 19.02 -2.99 -10.00
CA MET A 156 18.71 -4.43 -9.89
C MET A 156 18.27 -5.03 -11.24
N GLN A 157 17.53 -4.27 -12.04
CA GLN A 157 17.13 -4.68 -13.39
C GLN A 157 18.33 -4.72 -14.34
N GLN A 158 19.21 -3.71 -14.31
CA GLN A 158 20.44 -3.68 -15.11
C GLN A 158 21.36 -4.87 -14.80
N GLU A 159 21.48 -5.20 -13.51
CA GLU A 159 22.26 -6.37 -13.04
C GLU A 159 21.51 -7.71 -13.24
N ARG A 160 20.29 -7.69 -13.81
CA ARG A 160 19.44 -8.86 -14.11
C ARG A 160 18.97 -9.67 -12.87
N PHE A 161 18.93 -9.04 -11.71
CA PHE A 161 18.28 -9.64 -10.52
C PHE A 161 16.76 -9.62 -10.63
N ILE A 162 16.20 -8.66 -11.36
CA ILE A 162 14.77 -8.60 -11.70
C ILE A 162 14.61 -8.38 -13.20
N SER A 163 13.48 -8.84 -13.77
CA SER A 163 13.14 -8.61 -15.17
C SER A 163 12.51 -7.22 -15.38
N THR A 164 12.37 -6.80 -16.65
CA THR A 164 11.64 -5.56 -17.00
C THR A 164 10.19 -5.62 -16.54
N GLU A 165 9.54 -6.77 -16.67
CA GLU A 165 8.16 -6.99 -16.26
C GLU A 165 8.02 -6.86 -14.73
N HIS A 166 8.98 -7.39 -13.97
CA HIS A 166 9.00 -7.24 -12.51
C HIS A 166 9.22 -5.78 -12.09
N ARG A 167 10.08 -5.03 -12.79
CA ARG A 167 10.25 -3.59 -12.54
C ARG A 167 8.96 -2.80 -12.78
N GLN A 168 8.14 -3.21 -13.74
CA GLN A 168 6.86 -2.58 -14.08
C GLN A 168 5.75 -2.86 -13.09
N LEU A 169 5.93 -3.75 -12.10
CA LEU A 169 4.98 -3.96 -11.01
C LEU A 169 4.79 -2.71 -10.15
N ILE A 170 5.81 -1.84 -10.10
CA ILE A 170 5.82 -0.64 -9.27
C ILE A 170 5.37 0.57 -10.09
N ILE A 171 4.17 1.07 -9.81
CA ILE A 171 3.61 2.29 -10.38
C ILE A 171 4.02 3.46 -9.49
N THR A 172 4.64 4.50 -10.04
CA THR A 172 5.14 5.64 -9.25
C THR A 172 4.48 6.94 -9.70
N SER A 173 4.00 7.75 -8.77
CA SER A 173 3.61 9.15 -9.00
C SER A 173 3.98 10.03 -7.81
N HIS A 174 4.14 11.33 -8.05
CA HIS A 174 4.34 12.34 -7.01
C HIS A 174 3.02 12.89 -6.47
N ASN A 175 1.92 12.62 -7.16
CA ASN A 175 0.58 13.13 -6.86
C ASN A 175 -0.37 11.99 -6.48
N PRO A 176 -1.11 12.10 -5.34
CA PRO A 176 -2.03 11.07 -4.90
C PRO A 176 -3.14 10.73 -5.92
N GLU A 177 -3.75 11.75 -6.52
CA GLU A 177 -4.86 11.58 -7.47
C GLU A 177 -4.41 10.88 -8.76
N GLU A 178 -3.23 11.27 -9.28
CA GLU A 178 -2.63 10.61 -10.44
C GLU A 178 -2.31 9.15 -10.15
N LEU A 179 -1.76 8.87 -8.95
CA LEU A 179 -1.46 7.51 -8.53
C LEU A 179 -2.71 6.66 -8.44
N LEU A 180 -3.77 7.16 -7.77
CA LEU A 180 -5.05 6.46 -7.68
C LEU A 180 -5.64 6.19 -9.05
N SER A 181 -5.66 7.19 -9.92
CA SER A 181 -6.13 7.03 -11.31
C SER A 181 -5.34 5.97 -12.08
N ALA A 182 -4.03 5.86 -11.84
CA ALA A 182 -3.19 4.84 -12.46
C ALA A 182 -3.51 3.44 -11.91
N LEU A 183 -3.71 3.31 -10.58
CA LEU A 183 -4.07 2.04 -9.95
C LEU A 183 -5.46 1.54 -10.37
N ILE A 184 -6.44 2.43 -10.46
CA ILE A 184 -7.81 2.09 -10.90
C ILE A 184 -7.82 1.60 -12.35
N ARG A 185 -7.00 2.20 -13.21
CA ARG A 185 -6.88 1.82 -14.63
C ARG A 185 -5.95 0.65 -14.90
N TYR A 186 -5.24 0.18 -13.86
CA TYR A 186 -4.27 -0.90 -14.02
C TYR A 186 -4.92 -2.18 -14.57
N LYS A 187 -4.25 -2.76 -15.55
CA LYS A 187 -4.59 -4.07 -16.09
C LYS A 187 -3.40 -4.98 -15.90
N PRO A 188 -3.58 -6.11 -15.18
CA PRO A 188 -2.48 -7.06 -15.00
C PRO A 188 -1.92 -7.51 -16.34
N SER A 189 -0.60 -7.45 -16.51
CA SER A 189 0.06 -8.00 -17.68
C SER A 189 -0.08 -9.53 -17.65
N GLN A 190 -0.53 -10.13 -18.77
CA GLN A 190 -0.51 -11.59 -18.92
C GLN A 190 0.92 -12.15 -19.10
N GLN A 191 1.92 -11.28 -19.21
CA GLN A 191 3.30 -11.62 -19.52
C GLN A 191 4.22 -11.65 -18.30
N ILE A 192 3.73 -11.43 -17.08
CA ILE A 192 4.56 -11.64 -15.89
C ILE A 192 4.84 -13.13 -15.80
N PRO A 193 6.09 -13.58 -16.02
CA PRO A 193 6.42 -14.98 -15.92
C PRO A 193 6.08 -15.44 -14.50
N LYS A 194 5.20 -16.40 -14.34
CA LYS A 194 5.01 -17.03 -13.04
C LYS A 194 6.30 -17.77 -12.71
N VAL A 195 6.99 -17.31 -11.69
CA VAL A 195 8.24 -17.93 -11.23
C VAL A 195 7.96 -19.35 -10.67
N ILE A 196 6.75 -19.57 -10.17
CA ILE A 196 6.32 -20.86 -9.60
C ILE A 196 4.88 -21.13 -10.05
N ASP A 197 4.61 -22.30 -10.61
CA ASP A 197 3.24 -22.80 -10.78
C ASP A 197 2.82 -23.53 -9.49
N TRP A 198 2.15 -22.81 -8.61
CA TRP A 198 1.67 -23.33 -7.31
C TRP A 198 0.64 -24.47 -7.45
N LYS A 199 0.18 -24.79 -8.66
CA LYS A 199 -0.73 -25.91 -8.90
C LYS A 199 0.01 -27.24 -9.08
N GLU A 200 1.33 -27.19 -9.27
CA GLU A 200 2.18 -28.37 -9.46
C GLU A 200 2.98 -28.76 -8.19
N THR A 201 2.80 -28.05 -7.08
CA THR A 201 3.36 -28.37 -5.78
C THR A 201 2.27 -28.75 -4.77
#